data_7ba23e360bf08219ac55ebcb90581977
#
_entry.id   7ba23e360bf08219ac55ebcb90581977
#
_cell.length_a   1.000
_cell.length_b   1.000
_cell.length_c   1.000
_cell.angle_alpha   90.00
_cell.angle_beta   90.00
_cell.angle_gamma   90.00
#
_symmetry.space_group_name_H-M   'P 1'
#
loop_
_entity.id
_entity.type
_entity.pdbx_description
1 polymer ?
#
loop_
_entity_poly.entity_id
_entity_poly.type
_entity_poly.pdbx_seq_one_letter_code
_entity_poly.pdbx_strand_id
1 'polypeptide(L)'
;MKRILSLLPALLLAASFAGAQVNAGIPADVFYLMPEMTQGTLRFKDRNVNGKFNICAVDQTLRFLNEKGVELALDNDGDLMQVNFPEVSFLHAEGAFYRLYPVSDAAYVAVKRDVTIMTDTKSSSYGMASSTTAVEEIGLVQADGHLVSFNDARQYPYKMTETAYLYRNGYLVRWNKKNCLKCFPFKKAEIDAWFAEHKKADATDIDTVLAMCKDWGAN
;
A
#
# COMPACT_ATOMS: atom_id res chain seq x y z
N MET A 1 -23.69 -63.58 1.87
CA MET A 1 -23.86 -62.13 2.20
C MET A 1 -22.53 -61.62 2.72
N LYS A 2 -21.73 -60.95 1.85
CA LYS A 2 -20.46 -60.35 2.19
C LYS A 2 -20.70 -58.86 2.34
N ARG A 3 -20.54 -58.30 3.56
CA ARG A 3 -20.58 -56.85 3.82
C ARG A 3 -19.24 -56.26 3.47
N ILE A 4 -19.23 -55.39 2.46
CA ILE A 4 -18.06 -54.59 2.08
C ILE A 4 -18.11 -53.35 2.96
N LEU A 5 -17.16 -53.26 3.88
CA LEU A 5 -16.91 -52.08 4.69
C LEU A 5 -16.07 -51.11 3.83
N SER A 6 -16.70 -50.02 3.36
CA SER A 6 -15.99 -48.95 2.67
C SER A 6 -15.29 -48.08 3.70
N LEU A 7 -13.99 -48.18 3.82
CA LEU A 7 -13.15 -47.19 4.50
C LEU A 7 -13.02 -45.97 3.61
N LEU A 8 -13.66 -44.90 3.99
CA LEU A 8 -13.36 -43.56 3.48
C LEU A 8 -12.02 -43.09 4.13
N PRO A 9 -11.02 -42.73 3.35
CA PRO A 9 -9.89 -42.00 3.91
C PRO A 9 -10.32 -40.58 4.20
N ALA A 10 -10.34 -40.22 5.46
CA ALA A 10 -10.43 -38.81 5.89
C ALA A 10 -9.17 -38.09 5.42
N LEU A 11 -9.29 -37.34 4.35
CA LEU A 11 -8.25 -36.42 3.87
C LEU A 11 -8.18 -35.24 4.84
N LEU A 12 -7.28 -35.35 5.82
CA LEU A 12 -6.87 -34.23 6.64
C LEU A 12 -6.21 -33.20 5.71
N LEU A 13 -6.95 -32.19 5.28
CA LEU A 13 -6.37 -30.95 4.78
C LEU A 13 -5.64 -30.29 5.95
N ALA A 14 -4.36 -30.58 6.07
CA ALA A 14 -3.46 -29.73 6.82
C ALA A 14 -3.38 -28.41 6.07
N ALA A 15 -4.20 -27.43 6.48
CA ALA A 15 -4.00 -26.05 6.11
C ALA A 15 -2.66 -25.63 6.71
N SER A 16 -1.60 -25.76 5.92
CA SER A 16 -0.33 -25.13 6.20
C SER A 16 -0.60 -23.63 6.19
N PHE A 17 -0.76 -23.03 7.35
CA PHE A 17 -0.56 -21.62 7.52
C PHE A 17 0.92 -21.38 7.22
N ALA A 18 1.24 -21.15 5.94
CA ALA A 18 2.47 -20.48 5.57
C ALA A 18 2.32 -19.09 6.14
N GLY A 19 2.72 -18.90 7.40
CA GLY A 19 2.78 -17.61 8.01
C GLY A 19 3.62 -16.73 7.11
N ALA A 20 3.03 -15.66 6.57
CA ALA A 20 3.81 -14.58 6.01
C ALA A 20 4.91 -14.29 7.02
N GLN A 21 6.16 -14.32 6.58
CA GLN A 21 7.30 -14.04 7.43
C GLN A 21 7.21 -12.54 7.74
N VAL A 22 6.46 -12.22 8.80
CA VAL A 22 6.30 -10.86 9.28
C VAL A 22 7.67 -10.44 9.79
N ASN A 23 8.22 -9.40 9.20
CA ASN A 23 9.47 -8.83 9.68
C ASN A 23 9.31 -8.51 11.17
N ALA A 24 10.19 -9.05 11.99
CA ALA A 24 10.14 -8.94 13.43
C ALA A 24 9.98 -7.48 13.84
N GLY A 25 8.85 -7.15 14.47
CA GLY A 25 8.62 -5.89 15.14
C GLY A 25 7.73 -4.87 14.41
N ILE A 26 7.39 -5.03 13.13
CA ILE A 26 6.41 -4.14 12.46
C ILE A 26 5.10 -4.92 12.29
N PRO A 27 3.95 -4.37 12.74
CA PRO A 27 2.66 -5.01 12.53
C PRO A 27 2.38 -5.25 11.04
N ALA A 28 1.79 -6.39 10.71
CA ALA A 28 1.54 -6.78 9.32
C ALA A 28 0.62 -5.78 8.58
N ASP A 29 -0.33 -5.18 9.27
CA ASP A 29 -1.25 -4.16 8.77
C ASP A 29 -0.58 -2.80 8.51
N VAL A 30 0.60 -2.58 9.10
CA VAL A 30 1.47 -1.43 8.82
C VAL A 30 2.40 -1.75 7.65
N PHE A 31 2.96 -2.96 7.65
CA PHE A 31 3.93 -3.39 6.65
C PHE A 31 3.30 -3.62 5.27
N TYR A 32 2.08 -4.16 5.23
CA TYR A 32 1.36 -4.48 4.00
C TYR A 32 0.12 -3.61 3.80
N LEU A 33 -0.23 -3.38 2.53
CA LEU A 33 -1.46 -2.67 2.16
C LEU A 33 -2.70 -3.59 2.14
N MET A 34 -2.49 -4.92 2.07
CA MET A 34 -3.56 -5.92 2.19
C MET A 34 -3.32 -6.78 3.43
N PRO A 35 -4.39 -7.27 4.10
CA PRO A 35 -4.24 -8.09 5.31
C PRO A 35 -3.43 -9.38 5.09
N GLU A 36 -3.52 -9.95 3.88
CA GLU A 36 -2.85 -11.19 3.48
C GLU A 36 -2.56 -11.21 1.98
N MET A 37 -1.82 -12.22 1.52
CA MET A 37 -1.63 -12.48 0.09
C MET A 37 -2.98 -12.76 -0.57
N THR A 38 -3.48 -11.82 -1.33
CA THR A 38 -4.84 -11.78 -1.87
C THR A 38 -4.83 -12.05 -3.37
N GLN A 39 -5.81 -12.85 -3.84
CA GLN A 39 -6.02 -13.07 -5.26
C GLN A 39 -6.32 -11.76 -5.97
N GLY A 40 -5.59 -11.48 -7.07
CA GLY A 40 -5.73 -10.23 -7.80
C GLY A 40 -5.22 -10.34 -9.24
N THR A 41 -5.32 -9.23 -9.94
CA THR A 41 -4.84 -9.07 -11.32
C THR A 41 -3.85 -7.91 -11.39
N LEU A 42 -2.64 -8.20 -11.83
CA LEU A 42 -1.65 -7.19 -12.23
C LEU A 42 -1.96 -6.74 -13.65
N ARG A 43 -2.13 -5.47 -13.87
CA ARG A 43 -2.31 -4.87 -15.19
C ARG A 43 -1.02 -4.17 -15.61
N PHE A 44 -0.32 -4.77 -16.55
CA PHE A 44 0.81 -4.16 -17.24
C PHE A 44 0.33 -3.42 -18.50
N LYS A 45 1.21 -2.67 -19.14
CA LYS A 45 0.89 -1.97 -20.40
C LYS A 45 0.44 -2.91 -21.52
N ASP A 46 1.02 -4.10 -21.59
CA ASP A 46 0.87 -5.07 -22.67
C ASP A 46 0.13 -6.35 -22.28
N ARG A 47 -0.01 -6.64 -20.99
CA ARG A 47 -0.59 -7.90 -20.49
C ARG A 47 -1.22 -7.77 -19.11
N ASN A 48 -2.02 -8.78 -18.77
CA ASN A 48 -2.54 -8.97 -17.41
C ASN A 48 -1.98 -10.29 -16.85
N VAL A 49 -1.69 -10.29 -15.55
CA VAL A 49 -1.21 -11.47 -14.81
C VAL A 49 -2.09 -11.68 -13.59
N ASN A 50 -2.68 -12.87 -13.44
CA ASN A 50 -3.47 -13.24 -12.27
C ASN A 50 -2.63 -14.03 -11.28
N GLY A 51 -2.81 -13.78 -9.99
CA GLY A 51 -2.08 -14.47 -8.95
C GLY A 51 -2.47 -13.99 -7.55
N LYS A 52 -1.74 -14.46 -6.55
CA LYS A 52 -1.85 -13.95 -5.18
C LYS A 52 -0.72 -12.98 -4.91
N PHE A 53 -1.10 -11.78 -4.49
CA PHE A 53 -0.18 -10.66 -4.31
C PHE A 53 -0.45 -9.93 -2.99
N ASN A 54 0.54 -9.19 -2.55
CA ASN A 54 0.40 -8.12 -1.57
C ASN A 54 1.29 -6.94 -2.00
N ILE A 55 1.17 -5.82 -1.34
CA ILE A 55 2.00 -4.64 -1.57
C ILE A 55 2.67 -4.27 -0.26
N CYS A 56 3.98 -4.18 -0.26
CA CYS A 56 4.73 -3.70 0.89
C CYS A 56 4.67 -2.17 0.94
N ALA A 57 4.19 -1.62 2.07
CA ALA A 57 4.08 -0.18 2.26
C ALA A 57 5.41 0.50 2.59
N VAL A 58 6.42 -0.28 3.04
CA VAL A 58 7.73 0.23 3.46
C VAL A 58 8.60 0.57 2.26
N ASP A 59 8.73 -0.37 1.33
CA ASP A 59 9.60 -0.23 0.14
C ASP A 59 8.82 -0.05 -1.16
N GLN A 60 7.48 0.05 -1.07
CA GLN A 60 6.60 0.23 -2.22
C GLN A 60 6.78 -0.85 -3.30
N THR A 61 7.00 -2.11 -2.90
CA THR A 61 7.17 -3.22 -3.83
C THR A 61 5.98 -4.17 -3.80
N LEU A 62 5.69 -4.77 -4.96
CA LEU A 62 4.74 -5.86 -5.06
C LEU A 62 5.37 -7.16 -4.56
N ARG A 63 4.62 -7.90 -3.75
CA ARG A 63 5.02 -9.18 -3.15
C ARG A 63 4.18 -10.33 -3.68
N PHE A 64 4.80 -11.49 -3.86
CA PHE A 64 4.12 -12.73 -4.24
C PHE A 64 4.85 -13.94 -3.64
N LEU A 65 4.17 -15.09 -3.60
CA LEU A 65 4.78 -16.34 -3.16
C LEU A 65 5.22 -17.16 -4.38
N ASN A 66 6.43 -17.67 -4.33
CA ASN A 66 6.88 -18.66 -5.31
C ASN A 66 6.26 -20.05 -5.03
N GLU A 67 6.56 -21.05 -5.87
CA GLU A 67 6.07 -22.43 -5.73
C GLU A 67 6.47 -23.11 -4.41
N LYS A 68 7.52 -22.62 -3.77
CA LYS A 68 7.99 -23.12 -2.46
C LYS A 68 7.38 -22.38 -1.27
N GLY A 69 6.46 -21.42 -1.51
CA GLY A 69 5.87 -20.59 -0.48
C GLY A 69 6.80 -19.50 0.07
N VAL A 70 7.91 -19.22 -0.61
CA VAL A 70 8.82 -18.14 -0.23
C VAL A 70 8.32 -16.83 -0.82
N GLU A 71 8.24 -15.79 0.01
CA GLU A 71 7.86 -14.46 -0.43
C GLU A 71 8.98 -13.81 -1.25
N LEU A 72 8.62 -13.29 -2.40
CA LEU A 72 9.51 -12.57 -3.32
C LEU A 72 8.93 -11.20 -3.64
N ALA A 73 9.81 -10.25 -3.94
CA ALA A 73 9.42 -8.96 -4.52
C ALA A 73 9.44 -9.03 -6.04
N LEU A 74 8.57 -8.28 -6.69
CA LEU A 74 8.63 -8.09 -8.13
C LEU A 74 9.77 -7.13 -8.46
N ASP A 75 10.76 -7.62 -9.20
CA ASP A 75 12.01 -6.89 -9.48
C ASP A 75 11.87 -5.85 -10.61
N ASN A 76 10.95 -6.04 -11.54
CA ASN A 76 10.75 -5.11 -12.67
C ASN A 76 9.28 -4.74 -12.80
N ASP A 77 8.88 -3.68 -12.12
CA ASP A 77 7.53 -3.14 -12.12
C ASP A 77 7.32 -1.95 -13.07
N GLY A 78 8.34 -1.57 -13.83
CA GLY A 78 8.32 -0.36 -14.68
C GLY A 78 7.16 -0.26 -15.68
N ASP A 79 6.58 -1.40 -16.08
CA ASP A 79 5.41 -1.45 -16.94
C ASP A 79 4.10 -1.77 -16.21
N LEU A 80 4.16 -1.99 -14.90
CA LEU A 80 2.99 -2.19 -14.06
C LEU A 80 2.20 -0.88 -13.97
N MET A 81 0.91 -0.93 -14.27
CA MET A 81 0.02 0.23 -14.22
C MET A 81 -0.90 0.18 -13.02
N GLN A 82 -1.39 -1.01 -12.68
CA GLN A 82 -2.44 -1.17 -11.68
C GLN A 82 -2.43 -2.57 -11.09
N VAL A 83 -2.79 -2.66 -9.82
CA VAL A 83 -3.09 -3.93 -9.13
C VAL A 83 -4.56 -3.90 -8.74
N ASN A 84 -5.32 -4.88 -9.20
CA ASN A 84 -6.74 -5.00 -8.90
C ASN A 84 -6.99 -6.21 -8.02
N PHE A 85 -7.49 -5.98 -6.82
CA PHE A 85 -8.06 -6.97 -5.92
C PHE A 85 -9.59 -6.90 -5.97
N PRO A 86 -10.33 -7.90 -5.45
CA PRO A 86 -11.80 -7.91 -5.54
C PRO A 86 -12.49 -6.65 -5.00
N GLU A 87 -11.98 -6.08 -3.92
CA GLU A 87 -12.60 -4.94 -3.23
C GLU A 87 -11.82 -3.64 -3.34
N VAL A 88 -10.59 -3.69 -3.86
CA VAL A 88 -9.71 -2.52 -3.88
C VAL A 88 -8.78 -2.56 -5.09
N SER A 89 -8.50 -1.39 -5.65
CA SER A 89 -7.53 -1.21 -6.72
C SER A 89 -6.43 -0.25 -6.29
N PHE A 90 -5.21 -0.53 -6.76
CA PHE A 90 -4.05 0.32 -6.56
C PHE A 90 -3.49 0.74 -7.91
N LEU A 91 -3.33 2.04 -8.10
CA LEU A 91 -2.54 2.59 -9.20
C LEU A 91 -1.06 2.45 -8.86
N HIS A 92 -0.24 1.99 -9.80
CA HIS A 92 1.22 2.09 -9.70
C HIS A 92 1.69 3.27 -10.53
N ALA A 93 2.31 4.24 -9.90
CA ALA A 93 2.83 5.44 -10.54
C ALA A 93 4.01 6.01 -9.73
N GLU A 94 4.99 6.58 -10.41
CA GLU A 94 6.16 7.24 -9.78
C GLU A 94 6.88 6.35 -8.75
N GLY A 95 6.91 5.01 -9.00
CA GLY A 95 7.55 4.04 -8.12
C GLY A 95 6.80 3.82 -6.79
N ALA A 96 5.50 4.10 -6.73
CA ALA A 96 4.68 3.90 -5.55
C ALA A 96 3.28 3.40 -5.88
N PHE A 97 2.61 2.83 -4.87
CA PHE A 97 1.25 2.33 -4.96
C PHE A 97 0.27 3.29 -4.28
N TYR A 98 -0.81 3.61 -4.99
CA TYR A 98 -1.87 4.52 -4.55
C TYR A 98 -3.20 3.78 -4.53
N ARG A 99 -3.81 3.62 -3.37
CA ARG A 99 -5.16 3.05 -3.25
C ARG A 99 -6.18 3.98 -3.89
N LEU A 100 -6.99 3.43 -4.80
CA LEU A 100 -7.98 4.20 -5.56
C LEU A 100 -9.35 4.16 -4.88
N TYR A 101 -9.92 5.34 -4.68
CA TYR A 101 -11.28 5.54 -4.22
C TYR A 101 -12.05 6.30 -5.31
N PRO A 102 -13.05 5.67 -5.95
CA PRO A 102 -13.80 6.32 -7.01
C PRO A 102 -14.62 7.49 -6.44
N VAL A 103 -14.59 8.63 -7.10
CA VAL A 103 -15.38 9.83 -6.76
C VAL A 103 -16.30 10.25 -7.90
N SER A 104 -15.98 9.87 -9.13
CA SER A 104 -16.85 9.96 -10.31
C SER A 104 -16.39 8.95 -11.37
N ASP A 105 -17.08 8.86 -12.50
CA ASP A 105 -16.72 7.94 -13.60
C ASP A 105 -15.27 8.12 -14.12
N ALA A 106 -14.72 9.31 -13.99
CA ALA A 106 -13.40 9.62 -14.54
C ALA A 106 -12.38 10.14 -13.48
N ALA A 107 -12.75 10.21 -12.20
CA ALA A 107 -11.89 10.75 -11.16
C ALA A 107 -11.86 9.87 -9.93
N TYR A 108 -10.68 9.82 -9.30
CA TYR A 108 -10.41 9.05 -8.09
C TYR A 108 -9.65 9.93 -7.08
N VAL A 109 -9.93 9.71 -5.81
CA VAL A 109 -8.96 10.04 -4.76
C VAL A 109 -8.00 8.85 -4.68
N ALA A 110 -6.72 9.13 -4.79
CA ALA A 110 -5.65 8.14 -4.74
C ALA A 110 -4.86 8.37 -3.45
N VAL A 111 -4.78 7.37 -2.57
CA VAL A 111 -4.13 7.50 -1.27
C VAL A 111 -2.84 6.69 -1.25
N LYS A 112 -1.72 7.37 -1.00
CA LYS A 112 -0.42 6.74 -0.78
C LYS A 112 -0.20 6.57 0.71
N ARG A 113 0.21 5.37 1.13
CA ARG A 113 0.71 5.10 2.47
C ARG A 113 2.22 5.02 2.43
N ASP A 114 2.89 5.86 3.21
CA ASP A 114 4.33 5.84 3.45
C ASP A 114 4.59 5.34 4.86
N VAL A 115 5.48 4.36 4.99
CA VAL A 115 5.95 3.83 6.27
C VAL A 115 7.45 4.04 6.36
N THR A 116 7.86 4.84 7.33
CA THR A 116 9.28 5.09 7.62
C THR A 116 9.65 4.38 8.91
N ILE A 117 10.63 3.48 8.84
CA ILE A 117 11.18 2.79 10.02
C ILE A 117 12.26 3.67 10.63
N MET A 118 12.16 3.89 11.95
CA MET A 118 13.16 4.66 12.69
C MET A 118 14.19 3.70 13.27
N THR A 119 15.42 3.75 12.77
CA THR A 119 16.57 3.06 13.36
C THR A 119 17.20 3.91 14.46
N ASP A 120 17.85 3.25 15.41
CA ASP A 120 18.45 3.87 16.58
C ASP A 120 19.21 5.16 16.25
N THR A 121 18.97 6.20 17.04
CA THR A 121 19.77 7.42 17.01
C THR A 121 21.24 7.07 17.17
N LYS A 122 22.09 7.46 16.22
CA LYS A 122 23.55 7.40 16.38
C LYS A 122 23.90 8.13 17.67
N SER A 123 24.37 7.40 18.69
CA SER A 123 24.98 8.05 19.85
C SER A 123 26.16 8.87 19.35
N SER A 124 26.10 10.18 19.57
CA SER A 124 27.26 11.03 19.31
C SER A 124 28.43 10.53 20.17
N SER A 125 29.67 10.66 19.68
CA SER A 125 30.90 10.19 20.33
C SER A 125 31.13 10.75 21.75
N TYR A 126 30.21 11.57 22.25
CA TYR A 126 30.23 12.17 23.58
C TYR A 126 29.07 11.73 24.48
N GLY A 127 28.36 10.66 24.16
CA GLY A 127 27.31 10.13 25.04
C GLY A 127 26.06 11.01 25.16
N MET A 128 25.97 12.12 24.43
CA MET A 128 24.75 12.91 24.33
C MET A 128 23.88 12.38 23.16
N ALA A 129 22.62 12.08 23.41
CA ALA A 129 21.67 11.76 22.35
C ALA A 129 21.59 12.94 21.39
N SER A 130 21.98 12.72 20.13
CA SER A 130 21.78 13.72 19.08
C SER A 130 20.28 13.84 18.83
N SER A 131 19.73 15.05 18.88
CA SER A 131 18.35 15.34 18.51
C SER A 131 18.08 15.25 17.00
N THR A 132 19.11 14.94 16.22
CA THR A 132 18.99 14.68 14.79
C THR A 132 18.61 13.21 14.61
N THR A 133 17.33 12.95 14.43
CA THR A 133 16.83 11.64 14.01
C THR A 133 17.39 11.39 12.61
N ALA A 134 18.46 10.60 12.52
CA ALA A 134 18.90 10.10 11.23
C ALA A 134 17.87 9.05 10.80
N VAL A 135 16.97 9.44 9.94
CA VAL A 135 16.12 8.51 9.19
C VAL A 135 17.06 7.86 8.17
N GLU A 136 17.65 6.73 8.51
CA GLU A 136 18.18 5.83 7.51
C GLU A 136 16.97 5.11 6.94
N GLU A 137 16.68 5.33 5.66
CA GLU A 137 15.85 4.38 4.92
C GLU A 137 16.54 3.02 5.05
N ILE A 138 15.96 2.15 5.86
CA ILE A 138 16.35 0.75 5.83
C ILE A 138 15.81 0.24 4.49
N GLY A 139 16.62 0.35 3.44
CA GLY A 139 16.41 -0.42 2.26
C GLY A 139 16.40 -1.88 2.72
N LEU A 140 15.25 -2.53 2.64
CA LEU A 140 15.19 -3.98 2.75
C LEU A 140 16.11 -4.49 1.65
N VAL A 141 17.34 -4.84 2.02
CA VAL A 141 18.36 -5.25 1.08
C VAL A 141 17.88 -6.54 0.47
N GLN A 142 17.44 -6.44 -0.77
CA GLN A 142 17.17 -7.58 -1.62
C GLN A 142 18.52 -8.18 -2.03
N ALA A 143 18.99 -9.14 -1.27
CA ALA A 143 20.10 -9.97 -1.69
C ALA A 143 19.52 -11.19 -2.39
N ASP A 144 19.80 -11.37 -3.69
CA ASP A 144 19.45 -12.54 -4.50
C ASP A 144 17.93 -12.84 -4.59
N GLY A 145 17.07 -11.84 -4.60
CA GLY A 145 15.62 -12.04 -4.67
C GLY A 145 14.98 -12.51 -3.37
N HIS A 146 15.75 -12.60 -2.29
CA HIS A 146 15.28 -12.93 -0.96
C HIS A 146 15.28 -11.70 -0.06
N LEU A 147 14.15 -11.50 0.64
CA LEU A 147 14.11 -10.56 1.75
C LEU A 147 14.97 -11.14 2.87
N VAL A 148 16.02 -10.43 3.23
CA VAL A 148 16.71 -10.69 4.48
C VAL A 148 15.76 -10.29 5.60
N SER A 149 15.11 -11.28 6.20
CA SER A 149 14.32 -11.10 7.39
C SER A 149 15.26 -10.56 8.48
N PHE A 150 14.96 -9.39 9.03
CA PHE A 150 15.56 -8.96 10.27
C PHE A 150 15.09 -9.92 11.37
N ASN A 151 15.87 -10.95 11.62
CA ASN A 151 15.63 -11.96 12.65
C ASN A 151 15.89 -11.40 14.04
N ASP A 152 15.71 -10.09 14.22
CA ASP A 152 15.94 -9.39 15.46
C ASP A 152 14.59 -9.12 16.14
N ALA A 153 14.42 -9.65 17.35
CA ALA A 153 13.23 -9.44 18.19
C ALA A 153 13.04 -7.96 18.62
N ARG A 154 13.74 -7.04 18.00
CA ARG A 154 13.63 -5.61 18.26
C ARG A 154 12.38 -5.06 17.59
N GLN A 155 11.54 -4.40 18.38
CA GLN A 155 10.49 -3.57 17.83
C GLN A 155 11.10 -2.24 17.37
N TYR A 156 11.09 -1.99 16.07
CA TYR A 156 11.51 -0.71 15.54
C TYR A 156 10.35 0.29 15.60
N PRO A 157 10.56 1.49 16.15
CA PRO A 157 9.58 2.55 16.02
C PRO A 157 9.39 2.89 14.53
N TYR A 158 8.17 3.17 14.14
CA TYR A 158 7.85 3.56 12.78
C TYR A 158 6.92 4.78 12.76
N LYS A 159 6.95 5.50 11.66
CA LYS A 159 5.99 6.55 11.35
C LYS A 159 5.21 6.15 10.11
N MET A 160 3.90 6.09 10.22
CA MET A 160 2.99 5.89 9.10
C MET A 160 2.34 7.23 8.73
N THR A 161 2.28 7.53 7.44
CA THR A 161 1.61 8.72 6.92
C THR A 161 0.82 8.34 5.68
N GLU A 162 -0.44 8.72 5.63
CA GLU A 162 -1.25 8.62 4.42
C GLU A 162 -1.40 10.00 3.81
N THR A 163 -1.29 10.08 2.48
CA THR A 163 -1.40 11.34 1.73
C THR A 163 -2.34 11.15 0.55
N ALA A 164 -3.30 12.06 0.42
CA ALA A 164 -4.27 12.06 -0.66
C ALA A 164 -3.75 12.78 -1.90
N TYR A 165 -4.06 12.19 -3.04
CA TYR A 165 -3.85 12.69 -4.38
C TYR A 165 -5.16 12.65 -5.15
N LEU A 166 -5.24 13.38 -6.24
CA LEU A 166 -6.32 13.29 -7.23
C LEU A 166 -5.77 12.60 -8.47
N TYR A 167 -6.49 11.59 -8.94
CA TYR A 167 -6.17 10.89 -10.17
C TYR A 167 -7.33 11.07 -11.17
N ARG A 168 -7.04 11.66 -12.32
CA ARG A 168 -8.00 11.87 -13.40
C ARG A 168 -7.32 11.86 -14.77
N ASN A 169 -7.85 11.09 -15.72
CA ASN A 169 -7.36 11.05 -17.10
C ASN A 169 -5.84 10.76 -17.21
N GLY A 170 -5.30 9.89 -16.37
CA GLY A 170 -3.87 9.55 -16.36
C GLY A 170 -2.98 10.53 -15.57
N TYR A 171 -3.52 11.61 -15.06
CA TYR A 171 -2.76 12.58 -14.26
C TYR A 171 -2.97 12.33 -12.77
N LEU A 172 -1.86 12.15 -12.05
CA LEU A 172 -1.80 12.03 -10.60
C LEU A 172 -1.23 13.32 -10.01
N VAL A 173 -1.97 13.98 -9.13
CA VAL A 173 -1.55 15.25 -8.51
C VAL A 173 -1.92 15.28 -7.03
N ARG A 174 -1.05 15.83 -6.18
CA ARG A 174 -1.33 15.94 -4.74
C ARG A 174 -2.60 16.75 -4.52
N TRP A 175 -3.45 16.31 -3.59
CA TRP A 175 -4.66 17.01 -3.22
C TRP A 175 -4.33 18.40 -2.61
N ASN A 176 -4.90 19.42 -3.16
CA ASN A 176 -4.89 20.79 -2.68
C ASN A 176 -5.91 21.62 -3.47
N LYS A 177 -6.24 22.85 -3.01
CA LYS A 177 -7.22 23.72 -3.65
C LYS A 177 -7.01 23.88 -5.16
N LYS A 178 -5.77 24.19 -5.57
CA LYS A 178 -5.42 24.42 -7.00
C LYS A 178 -5.72 23.18 -7.85
N ASN A 179 -5.41 22.01 -7.36
CA ASN A 179 -5.59 20.74 -8.08
C ASN A 179 -7.07 20.31 -8.06
N CYS A 180 -7.80 20.56 -6.95
CA CYS A 180 -9.25 20.35 -6.90
C CYS A 180 -9.99 21.18 -7.96
N LEU A 181 -9.65 22.46 -8.09
CA LEU A 181 -10.23 23.34 -9.12
C LEU A 181 -9.98 22.85 -10.57
N LYS A 182 -8.84 22.17 -10.81
CA LYS A 182 -8.56 21.57 -12.10
C LYS A 182 -9.32 20.26 -12.33
N CYS A 183 -9.46 19.44 -11.30
CA CYS A 183 -10.15 18.16 -11.38
C CYS A 183 -11.68 18.31 -11.42
N PHE A 184 -12.21 19.33 -10.77
CA PHE A 184 -13.65 19.58 -10.65
C PHE A 184 -14.00 21.02 -11.09
N PRO A 185 -13.80 21.39 -12.36
CA PRO A 185 -13.92 22.78 -12.83
C PRO A 185 -15.34 23.36 -12.67
N PHE A 186 -16.37 22.50 -12.70
CA PHE A 186 -17.76 22.91 -12.54
C PHE A 186 -18.18 23.16 -11.08
N LYS A 187 -17.33 22.81 -10.12
CA LYS A 187 -17.54 22.98 -8.67
C LYS A 187 -16.72 24.12 -8.06
N LYS A 188 -16.30 25.07 -8.90
CA LYS A 188 -15.38 26.15 -8.47
C LYS A 188 -15.88 26.91 -7.25
N ALA A 189 -17.15 27.35 -7.25
CA ALA A 189 -17.72 28.14 -6.13
C ALA A 189 -17.75 27.33 -4.81
N GLU A 190 -18.13 26.06 -4.88
CA GLU A 190 -18.20 25.15 -3.74
C GLU A 190 -16.79 24.89 -3.18
N ILE A 191 -15.80 24.64 -4.06
CA ILE A 191 -14.39 24.42 -3.66
C ILE A 191 -13.81 25.68 -3.03
N ASP A 192 -14.06 26.88 -3.62
CA ASP A 192 -13.56 28.13 -3.09
C ASP A 192 -14.15 28.43 -1.70
N ALA A 193 -15.45 28.21 -1.50
CA ALA A 193 -16.12 28.39 -0.21
C ALA A 193 -15.57 27.41 0.83
N TRP A 194 -15.47 26.13 0.47
CA TRP A 194 -14.98 25.11 1.40
C TRP A 194 -13.56 25.42 1.90
N PHE A 195 -12.62 25.76 1.00
CA PHE A 195 -11.24 26.09 1.39
C PHE A 195 -11.13 27.44 2.13
N ALA A 196 -12.10 28.33 1.99
CA ALA A 196 -12.16 29.56 2.78
C ALA A 196 -12.49 29.28 4.25
N GLU A 197 -13.35 28.29 4.49
CA GLU A 197 -13.73 27.84 5.84
C GLU A 197 -12.69 26.91 6.44
N HIS A 198 -12.05 26.05 5.63
CA HIS A 198 -11.10 25.01 6.05
C HIS A 198 -9.66 25.36 5.70
N LYS A 199 -9.16 26.49 6.23
CA LYS A 199 -7.80 27.03 5.93
C LYS A 199 -6.64 26.09 6.31
N LYS A 200 -6.88 25.14 7.22
CA LYS A 200 -5.89 24.17 7.70
C LYS A 200 -6.06 22.77 7.07
N ALA A 201 -6.95 22.64 6.09
CA ALA A 201 -7.17 21.36 5.41
C ALA A 201 -5.87 20.86 4.77
N ASP A 202 -5.54 19.61 5.04
CA ASP A 202 -4.31 18.95 4.60
C ASP A 202 -4.66 17.66 3.85
N ALA A 203 -3.79 17.30 2.92
CA ALA A 203 -3.87 16.06 2.15
C ALA A 203 -3.68 14.79 3.02
N THR A 204 -3.31 14.93 4.29
CA THR A 204 -3.19 13.81 5.24
C THR A 204 -4.49 13.50 6.01
N ASP A 205 -5.47 14.37 5.94
CA ASP A 205 -6.82 14.13 6.48
C ASP A 205 -7.68 13.40 5.44
N ILE A 206 -7.46 12.09 5.32
CA ILE A 206 -8.02 11.25 4.25
C ILE A 206 -9.54 11.24 4.27
N ASP A 207 -10.16 11.14 5.45
CA ASP A 207 -11.62 11.05 5.59
C ASP A 207 -12.30 12.33 5.08
N THR A 208 -11.78 13.48 5.48
CA THR A 208 -12.24 14.78 5.00
C THR A 208 -12.07 14.92 3.49
N VAL A 209 -10.89 14.53 2.95
CA VAL A 209 -10.63 14.59 1.51
C VAL A 209 -11.60 13.69 0.73
N LEU A 210 -11.84 12.46 1.20
CA LEU A 210 -12.75 11.52 0.56
C LEU A 210 -14.19 12.03 0.56
N ALA A 211 -14.68 12.54 1.68
CA ALA A 211 -16.03 13.09 1.78
C ALA A 211 -16.23 14.24 0.79
N MET A 212 -15.33 15.22 0.80
CA MET A 212 -15.41 16.39 -0.07
C MET A 212 -15.30 16.05 -1.55
N CYS A 213 -14.36 15.18 -1.93
CA CYS A 213 -14.19 14.80 -3.33
C CYS A 213 -15.38 13.99 -3.87
N LYS A 214 -16.06 13.19 -3.02
CA LYS A 214 -17.30 12.51 -3.40
C LYS A 214 -18.42 13.49 -3.68
N ASP A 215 -18.59 14.51 -2.83
CA ASP A 215 -19.60 15.57 -3.03
C ASP A 215 -19.35 16.38 -4.31
N TRP A 216 -18.09 16.69 -4.60
CA TRP A 216 -17.74 17.40 -5.83
C TRP A 216 -17.79 16.51 -7.09
N GLY A 217 -17.60 15.21 -6.93
CA GLY A 217 -17.69 14.24 -8.00
C GLY A 217 -19.11 13.79 -8.32
N ALA A 218 -20.06 14.00 -7.39
CA ALA A 218 -21.47 13.74 -7.64
C ALA A 218 -22.02 14.76 -8.63
N ASN A 219 -22.60 14.27 -9.73
CA ASN A 219 -23.27 15.08 -10.76
C ASN A 219 -24.74 15.31 -10.41
#